data_c8face0dec306ac3e0478a86341d846a
#
_entry.id   c8face0dec306ac3e0478a86341d846a
#
_cell.length_a   1.000
_cell.length_b   1.000
_cell.length_c   1.000
_cell.angle_alpha   90.00
_cell.angle_beta   90.00
_cell.angle_gamma   90.00
#
_symmetry.space_group_name_H-M   'P 1'
#
loop_
_entity.id
_entity.type
_entity.pdbx_description
1 polymer ?
#
loop_
_entity_poly.entity_id
_entity_poly.type
_entity_poly.pdbx_seq_one_letter_code
_entity_poly.pdbx_strand_id
1 'polypeptide(L)'
;MQSGVIKFGLMERVLFGQPAANAVIEEIERIGASRVFLLVGGTLNRETDEVDKIKGALGDKFCGLHDSMPAHSPRDAVVQCANSARSAAADLLITFGGGSVTDGGKAVTICLQHNIQDVDGLEPFRTVVDSSGKRNFPDYEAPTVRQIAIPTTLSGGEFNARAGITNSRLKLKQSFAHPGIMPVSVILDGAVTRHTPEWLFLSTGIRAVDHAVETFLSIDANDYWDGAALHALRLLYEGLTRVKHDPEDIDGRQKCLMGAWLSMTGIVAGCRLGASHAIGHILGGSANVPHGYTSCVMLPHVLEWNKSVNAERQKALALAMGKPNTPASDLIAKLIEDLELPTKLEQVGVKQDQFSTLSENCMLDDWTFSNPREIRSPEQVMEILELAS
;
A
#
# COMPACT_ATOMS: atom_id res chain seq x y z
N MET A 1 31.52 -1.86 -8.72
CA MET A 1 30.65 -0.90 -9.45
C MET A 1 29.26 -1.50 -9.45
N GLN A 2 28.25 -0.78 -8.97
CA GLN A 2 26.86 -1.24 -9.06
C GLN A 2 26.39 -1.23 -10.53
N SER A 3 25.64 -2.24 -10.93
CA SER A 3 25.05 -2.34 -12.25
C SER A 3 23.63 -2.91 -12.13
N GLY A 4 22.70 -2.42 -12.96
CA GLY A 4 21.31 -2.88 -12.89
C GLY A 4 20.42 -2.15 -13.88
N VAL A 5 19.12 -2.45 -13.85
CA VAL A 5 18.07 -1.82 -14.64
C VAL A 5 16.98 -1.32 -13.70
N ILE A 6 16.65 -0.05 -13.79
CA ILE A 6 15.50 0.54 -13.08
C ILE A 6 14.33 0.58 -14.06
N LYS A 7 13.22 -0.07 -13.69
CA LYS A 7 11.97 -0.04 -14.47
C LYS A 7 11.02 0.99 -13.89
N PHE A 8 10.42 1.81 -14.76
CA PHE A 8 9.38 2.77 -14.38
C PHE A 8 8.00 2.20 -14.73
N GLY A 9 6.99 2.53 -13.93
CA GLY A 9 5.60 2.17 -14.20
C GLY A 9 4.95 3.08 -15.24
N LEU A 10 3.65 2.84 -15.50
CA LEU A 10 2.85 3.61 -16.47
C LEU A 10 2.11 4.81 -15.83
N MET A 11 2.51 5.24 -14.64
CA MET A 11 2.02 6.48 -14.03
C MET A 11 2.63 7.67 -14.76
N GLU A 12 1.77 8.59 -15.19
CA GLU A 12 2.23 9.74 -15.96
C GLU A 12 2.52 10.94 -15.05
N ARG A 13 1.70 11.14 -14.00
CA ARG A 13 1.79 12.32 -13.14
C ARG A 13 1.43 12.02 -11.68
N VAL A 14 2.03 12.80 -10.78
CA VAL A 14 1.60 12.94 -9.39
C VAL A 14 1.40 14.43 -9.11
N LEU A 15 0.18 14.82 -8.75
CA LEU A 15 -0.15 16.18 -8.35
C LEU A 15 -0.17 16.25 -6.83
N PHE A 16 0.38 17.29 -6.26
CA PHE A 16 0.44 17.46 -4.81
C PHE A 16 0.40 18.93 -4.38
N GLY A 17 -0.01 19.17 -3.13
CA GLY A 17 0.02 20.51 -2.52
C GLY A 17 -1.08 21.43 -3.01
N GLN A 18 -2.14 20.90 -3.61
CA GLN A 18 -3.34 21.63 -3.98
C GLN A 18 -4.60 20.82 -3.63
N PRO A 19 -5.77 21.47 -3.47
CA PRO A 19 -7.03 20.77 -3.23
C PRO A 19 -7.34 19.75 -4.33
N ALA A 20 -7.79 18.55 -3.93
CA ALA A 20 -8.06 17.44 -4.85
C ALA A 20 -9.04 17.82 -5.96
N ALA A 21 -10.07 18.63 -5.65
CA ALA A 21 -11.04 19.10 -6.64
C ALA A 21 -10.39 19.91 -7.78
N ASN A 22 -9.40 20.76 -7.46
CA ASN A 22 -8.69 21.54 -8.48
C ASN A 22 -7.80 20.63 -9.36
N ALA A 23 -7.06 19.72 -8.72
CA ALA A 23 -6.22 18.77 -9.42
C ALA A 23 -7.02 17.81 -10.33
N VAL A 24 -8.24 17.44 -9.92
CA VAL A 24 -9.16 16.64 -10.75
C VAL A 24 -9.53 17.37 -12.03
N ILE A 25 -9.88 18.68 -11.97
CA ILE A 25 -10.20 19.46 -13.17
C ILE A 25 -9.02 19.44 -14.16
N GLU A 26 -7.81 19.72 -13.66
CA GLU A 26 -6.60 19.71 -14.50
C GLU A 26 -6.39 18.35 -15.19
N GLU A 27 -6.56 17.24 -14.46
CA GLU A 27 -6.31 15.91 -15.00
C GLU A 27 -7.39 15.45 -15.98
N ILE A 28 -8.66 15.71 -15.71
CA ILE A 28 -9.73 15.33 -16.65
C ILE A 28 -9.66 16.12 -17.97
N GLU A 29 -9.20 17.39 -17.93
CA GLU A 29 -8.94 18.18 -19.14
C GLU A 29 -7.76 17.62 -19.92
N ARG A 30 -6.65 17.31 -19.23
CA ARG A 30 -5.45 16.70 -19.83
C ARG A 30 -5.73 15.36 -20.50
N ILE A 31 -6.50 14.50 -19.83
CA ILE A 31 -6.86 13.15 -20.32
C ILE A 31 -7.93 13.22 -21.42
N GLY A 32 -8.72 14.28 -21.44
CA GLY A 32 -9.84 14.44 -22.36
C GLY A 32 -11.07 13.60 -21.99
N ALA A 33 -11.22 13.26 -20.70
CA ALA A 33 -12.33 12.46 -20.22
C ALA A 33 -13.65 13.25 -20.26
N SER A 34 -14.72 12.56 -20.57
CA SER A 34 -16.06 13.14 -20.70
C SER A 34 -17.11 12.49 -19.79
N ARG A 35 -16.86 11.29 -19.31
CA ARG A 35 -17.76 10.50 -18.45
C ARG A 35 -16.99 9.89 -17.28
N VAL A 36 -16.91 10.64 -16.19
CA VAL A 36 -16.11 10.29 -15.03
C VAL A 36 -16.97 9.59 -13.97
N PHE A 37 -16.58 8.37 -13.60
CA PHE A 37 -17.22 7.59 -12.55
C PHE A 37 -16.38 7.62 -11.28
N LEU A 38 -17.02 7.82 -10.13
CA LEU A 38 -16.35 7.87 -8.81
C LEU A 38 -16.52 6.52 -8.08
N LEU A 39 -15.40 5.97 -7.58
CA LEU A 39 -15.39 4.92 -6.57
C LEU A 39 -14.79 5.52 -5.30
N VAL A 40 -15.58 5.66 -4.25
CA VAL A 40 -15.22 6.43 -3.07
C VAL A 40 -15.37 5.63 -1.77
N GLY A 41 -14.65 6.04 -0.72
CA GLY A 41 -14.85 5.51 0.62
C GLY A 41 -16.24 5.91 1.15
N GLY A 42 -17.01 4.94 1.67
CA GLY A 42 -18.39 5.20 2.11
C GLY A 42 -18.50 6.23 3.24
N THR A 43 -17.59 6.19 4.22
CA THR A 43 -17.52 7.21 5.30
C THR A 43 -17.24 8.59 4.72
N LEU A 44 -16.28 8.68 3.80
CA LEU A 44 -15.93 9.94 3.15
C LEU A 44 -17.14 10.58 2.43
N ASN A 45 -17.93 9.75 1.71
CA ASN A 45 -19.11 10.22 1.00
C ASN A 45 -20.26 10.64 1.92
N ARG A 46 -20.47 9.92 3.04
CA ARG A 46 -21.62 10.16 3.91
C ARG A 46 -21.38 11.19 5.01
N GLU A 47 -20.14 11.35 5.44
CA GLU A 47 -19.81 12.12 6.65
C GLU A 47 -19.01 13.40 6.36
N THR A 48 -18.67 13.63 5.06
CA THR A 48 -17.90 14.81 4.64
C THR A 48 -18.46 15.42 3.37
N ASP A 49 -18.04 16.63 3.03
CA ASP A 49 -18.37 17.32 1.77
C ASP A 49 -17.30 17.10 0.67
N GLU A 50 -16.27 16.31 0.94
CA GLU A 50 -15.13 16.15 0.02
C GLU A 50 -15.54 15.50 -1.32
N VAL A 51 -16.44 14.53 -1.28
CA VAL A 51 -16.97 13.90 -2.50
C VAL A 51 -17.85 14.88 -3.29
N ASP A 52 -18.62 15.72 -2.62
CA ASP A 52 -19.46 16.73 -3.29
C ASP A 52 -18.60 17.84 -3.93
N LYS A 53 -17.45 18.20 -3.35
CA LYS A 53 -16.47 19.08 -3.99
C LYS A 53 -15.94 18.49 -5.30
N ILE A 54 -15.62 17.18 -5.32
CA ILE A 54 -15.21 16.48 -6.56
C ILE A 54 -16.34 16.46 -7.58
N LYS A 55 -17.57 16.11 -7.18
CA LYS A 55 -18.74 16.15 -8.09
C LYS A 55 -18.97 17.56 -8.66
N GLY A 56 -18.88 18.58 -7.82
CA GLY A 56 -18.99 19.97 -8.26
C GLY A 56 -17.92 20.36 -9.29
N ALA A 57 -16.67 19.92 -9.08
CA ALA A 57 -15.57 20.11 -10.00
C ALA A 57 -15.76 19.39 -11.35
N LEU A 58 -16.36 18.20 -11.33
CA LEU A 58 -16.65 17.42 -12.53
C LEU A 58 -17.81 18.00 -13.36
N GLY A 59 -18.80 18.62 -12.72
CA GLY A 59 -19.97 19.18 -13.40
C GLY A 59 -20.69 18.11 -14.27
N ASP A 60 -20.97 18.45 -15.52
CA ASP A 60 -21.65 17.56 -16.48
C ASP A 60 -20.84 16.29 -16.84
N LYS A 61 -19.55 16.25 -16.54
CA LYS A 61 -18.70 15.06 -16.76
C LYS A 61 -18.93 13.97 -15.70
N PHE A 62 -19.53 14.29 -14.56
CA PHE A 62 -19.89 13.30 -13.54
C PHE A 62 -20.98 12.36 -14.08
N CYS A 63 -20.70 11.04 -14.15
CA CYS A 63 -21.65 10.08 -14.68
C CYS A 63 -22.16 9.05 -13.67
N GLY A 64 -21.60 8.98 -12.47
CA GLY A 64 -22.06 8.06 -11.43
C GLY A 64 -21.07 7.86 -10.31
N LEU A 65 -21.53 7.17 -9.25
CA LEU A 65 -20.75 6.95 -8.02
C LEU A 65 -21.05 5.58 -7.43
N HIS A 66 -20.02 4.97 -6.83
CA HIS A 66 -20.11 3.78 -5.98
C HIS A 66 -19.35 4.04 -4.67
N ASP A 67 -20.01 3.90 -3.51
CA ASP A 67 -19.46 4.21 -2.18
C ASP A 67 -19.51 3.03 -1.19
N SER A 68 -19.75 1.85 -1.71
CA SER A 68 -19.96 0.65 -0.90
C SER A 68 -18.89 -0.43 -1.11
N MET A 69 -17.64 -0.01 -1.42
CA MET A 69 -16.50 -0.92 -1.50
C MET A 69 -16.04 -1.31 -0.08
N PRO A 70 -16.21 -2.58 0.34
CA PRO A 70 -15.79 -3.02 1.66
C PRO A 70 -14.26 -3.12 1.78
N ALA A 71 -13.77 -3.27 3.01
CA ALA A 71 -12.37 -3.60 3.26
C ALA A 71 -11.95 -4.86 2.47
N HIS A 72 -10.69 -4.87 2.03
CA HIS A 72 -10.09 -5.95 1.23
C HIS A 72 -10.72 -6.18 -0.15
N SER A 73 -11.55 -5.25 -0.64
CA SER A 73 -12.10 -5.21 -2.01
C SER A 73 -12.64 -6.57 -2.47
N PRO A 74 -13.77 -7.08 -1.90
CA PRO A 74 -14.34 -8.36 -2.31
C PRO A 74 -14.70 -8.36 -3.79
N ARG A 75 -14.51 -9.49 -4.48
CA ARG A 75 -14.83 -9.65 -5.92
C ARG A 75 -16.26 -9.25 -6.26
N ASP A 76 -17.22 -9.57 -5.38
CA ASP A 76 -18.64 -9.23 -5.56
C ASP A 76 -18.83 -7.71 -5.66
N ALA A 77 -18.23 -6.95 -4.74
CA ALA A 77 -18.30 -5.49 -4.73
C ALA A 77 -17.57 -4.86 -5.93
N VAL A 78 -16.43 -5.44 -6.35
CA VAL A 78 -15.70 -5.02 -7.54
C VAL A 78 -16.56 -5.17 -8.79
N VAL A 79 -17.20 -6.35 -8.98
CA VAL A 79 -18.07 -6.60 -10.14
C VAL A 79 -19.30 -5.71 -10.11
N GLN A 80 -19.92 -5.50 -8.94
CA GLN A 80 -21.04 -4.58 -8.79
C GLN A 80 -20.67 -3.15 -9.20
N CYS A 81 -19.52 -2.65 -8.73
CA CYS A 81 -18.99 -1.35 -9.13
C CYS A 81 -18.75 -1.27 -10.64
N ALA A 82 -18.10 -2.31 -11.22
CA ALA A 82 -17.84 -2.38 -12.66
C ALA A 82 -19.13 -2.34 -13.48
N ASN A 83 -20.17 -3.06 -13.07
CA ASN A 83 -21.48 -3.05 -13.75
C ASN A 83 -22.12 -1.66 -13.69
N SER A 84 -22.03 -0.95 -12.56
CA SER A 84 -22.50 0.43 -12.41
C SER A 84 -21.75 1.40 -13.32
N ALA A 85 -20.41 1.33 -13.34
CA ALA A 85 -19.55 2.17 -14.19
C ALA A 85 -19.78 1.91 -15.69
N ARG A 86 -19.97 0.64 -16.08
CA ARG A 86 -20.32 0.23 -17.45
C ARG A 86 -21.67 0.79 -17.87
N SER A 87 -22.70 0.68 -17.03
CA SER A 87 -24.03 1.22 -17.30
C SER A 87 -24.03 2.75 -17.45
N ALA A 88 -23.11 3.41 -16.73
CA ALA A 88 -22.86 4.84 -16.86
C ALA A 88 -21.99 5.20 -18.08
N ALA A 89 -21.52 4.23 -18.88
CA ALA A 89 -20.58 4.41 -19.98
C ALA A 89 -19.34 5.24 -19.58
N ALA A 90 -18.74 4.94 -18.42
CA ALA A 90 -17.59 5.66 -17.90
C ALA A 90 -16.37 5.50 -18.82
N ASP A 91 -15.66 6.60 -19.08
CA ASP A 91 -14.39 6.64 -19.82
C ASP A 91 -13.19 6.92 -18.91
N LEU A 92 -13.43 7.31 -17.66
CA LEU A 92 -12.41 7.51 -16.62
C LEU A 92 -12.99 7.10 -15.26
N LEU A 93 -12.15 6.46 -14.44
CA LEU A 93 -12.47 6.13 -13.06
C LEU A 93 -11.64 7.00 -12.12
N ILE A 94 -12.27 7.63 -11.12
CA ILE A 94 -11.58 8.26 -10.00
C ILE A 94 -11.83 7.45 -8.75
N THR A 95 -10.76 7.00 -8.10
CA THR A 95 -10.83 6.37 -6.77
C THR A 95 -10.46 7.38 -5.70
N PHE A 96 -11.33 7.56 -4.72
CA PHE A 96 -11.14 8.50 -3.62
C PHE A 96 -11.33 7.79 -2.27
N GLY A 97 -10.24 7.41 -1.63
CA GLY A 97 -10.26 6.63 -0.39
C GLY A 97 -8.97 5.90 -0.07
N GLY A 98 -9.05 4.91 0.80
CA GLY A 98 -7.91 4.08 1.18
C GLY A 98 -7.59 2.95 0.19
N GLY A 99 -6.63 2.09 0.54
CA GLY A 99 -6.11 1.04 -0.32
C GLY A 99 -7.15 0.09 -0.91
N SER A 100 -8.24 -0.24 -0.17
CA SER A 100 -9.31 -1.09 -0.71
C SER A 100 -10.10 -0.40 -1.84
N VAL A 101 -10.29 0.91 -1.76
CA VAL A 101 -10.92 1.68 -2.83
C VAL A 101 -10.01 1.73 -4.05
N THR A 102 -8.73 1.96 -3.84
CA THR A 102 -7.71 2.00 -4.90
C THR A 102 -7.56 0.65 -5.61
N ASP A 103 -7.40 -0.45 -4.87
CA ASP A 103 -7.27 -1.80 -5.43
C ASP A 103 -8.58 -2.26 -6.10
N GLY A 104 -9.73 -1.94 -5.48
CA GLY A 104 -11.03 -2.16 -6.10
C GLY A 104 -11.14 -1.47 -7.46
N GLY A 105 -10.71 -0.21 -7.55
CA GLY A 105 -10.70 0.56 -8.79
C GLY A 105 -9.85 -0.07 -9.88
N LYS A 106 -8.64 -0.55 -9.56
CA LYS A 106 -7.79 -1.27 -10.50
C LYS A 106 -8.47 -2.53 -11.05
N ALA A 107 -9.12 -3.29 -10.18
CA ALA A 107 -9.85 -4.49 -10.60
C ALA A 107 -11.12 -4.12 -11.42
N VAL A 108 -11.79 -3.02 -11.11
CA VAL A 108 -12.91 -2.48 -11.91
C VAL A 108 -12.44 -2.16 -13.33
N THR A 109 -11.25 -1.58 -13.54
CA THR A 109 -10.74 -1.31 -14.90
C THR A 109 -10.54 -2.59 -15.71
N ILE A 110 -10.08 -3.69 -15.08
CA ILE A 110 -10.00 -5.02 -15.72
C ILE A 110 -11.42 -5.50 -16.13
N CYS A 111 -12.39 -5.38 -15.21
CA CYS A 111 -13.77 -5.80 -15.49
C CYS A 111 -14.42 -5.00 -16.62
N LEU A 112 -14.11 -3.72 -16.74
CA LEU A 112 -14.61 -2.88 -17.83
C LEU A 112 -14.00 -3.31 -19.18
N GLN A 113 -12.68 -3.49 -19.24
CA GLN A 113 -11.97 -3.87 -20.47
C GLN A 113 -12.44 -5.21 -21.02
N HIS A 114 -12.59 -6.20 -20.16
CA HIS A 114 -12.89 -7.58 -20.57
C HIS A 114 -14.35 -7.96 -20.41
N ASN A 115 -15.24 -6.97 -20.23
CA ASN A 115 -16.68 -7.15 -20.08
C ASN A 115 -17.07 -8.20 -19.01
N ILE A 116 -16.34 -8.24 -17.89
CA ILE A 116 -16.60 -9.16 -16.79
C ILE A 116 -17.83 -8.67 -16.04
N GLN A 117 -18.85 -9.54 -15.91
CA GLN A 117 -20.14 -9.22 -15.31
C GLN A 117 -20.46 -10.03 -14.06
N ASP A 118 -19.63 -11.06 -13.76
CA ASP A 118 -19.74 -11.93 -12.59
C ASP A 118 -18.37 -12.21 -11.96
N VAL A 119 -18.37 -12.79 -10.76
CA VAL A 119 -17.17 -13.02 -9.97
C VAL A 119 -16.22 -14.06 -10.56
N ASP A 120 -16.76 -15.03 -11.30
CA ASP A 120 -15.98 -16.14 -11.86
C ASP A 120 -15.23 -15.65 -13.12
N GLY A 121 -15.74 -14.64 -13.81
CA GLY A 121 -15.06 -13.96 -14.92
C GLY A 121 -13.73 -13.31 -14.56
N LEU A 122 -13.47 -13.04 -13.28
CA LEU A 122 -12.18 -12.54 -12.80
C LEU A 122 -11.09 -13.64 -12.69
N GLU A 123 -11.46 -14.92 -12.68
CA GLU A 123 -10.52 -16.01 -12.43
C GLU A 123 -9.34 -16.08 -13.42
N PRO A 124 -9.53 -15.88 -14.74
CA PRO A 124 -8.45 -15.91 -15.72
C PRO A 124 -7.41 -14.79 -15.55
N PHE A 125 -7.74 -13.71 -14.86
CA PHE A 125 -6.91 -12.50 -14.75
C PHE A 125 -6.05 -12.45 -13.46
N ARG A 126 -6.20 -13.41 -12.56
CA ARG A 126 -5.43 -13.46 -11.32
C ARG A 126 -3.99 -13.97 -11.56
N THR A 127 -3.07 -13.47 -10.77
CA THR A 127 -1.73 -14.05 -10.65
C THR A 127 -1.84 -15.45 -10.03
N VAL A 128 -1.21 -16.43 -10.65
CA VAL A 128 -1.17 -17.82 -10.18
C VAL A 128 0.23 -18.16 -9.73
N VAL A 129 0.37 -18.78 -8.57
CA VAL A 129 1.64 -19.36 -8.12
C VAL A 129 1.63 -20.84 -8.51
N ASP A 130 2.62 -21.30 -9.27
CA ASP A 130 2.75 -22.69 -9.66
C ASP A 130 3.38 -23.57 -8.55
N SER A 131 3.48 -24.86 -8.78
CA SER A 131 4.03 -25.82 -7.81
C SER A 131 5.51 -25.59 -7.48
N SER A 132 6.23 -24.76 -8.24
CA SER A 132 7.62 -24.37 -7.97
C SER A 132 7.72 -23.07 -7.17
N GLY A 133 6.60 -22.43 -6.83
CA GLY A 133 6.54 -21.12 -6.17
C GLY A 133 6.64 -19.94 -7.15
N LYS A 134 6.78 -20.18 -8.45
CA LYS A 134 6.90 -19.12 -9.44
C LYS A 134 5.56 -18.44 -9.70
N ARG A 135 5.57 -17.11 -9.66
CA ARG A 135 4.39 -16.29 -9.99
C ARG A 135 4.23 -16.18 -11.50
N ASN A 136 3.09 -16.62 -12.00
CA ASN A 136 2.70 -16.51 -13.40
C ASN A 136 1.65 -15.39 -13.52
N PHE A 137 1.98 -14.38 -14.31
CA PHE A 137 1.11 -13.24 -14.60
C PHE A 137 0.37 -13.53 -15.91
N PRO A 138 -0.97 -13.51 -15.92
CA PRO A 138 -1.71 -13.70 -17.15
C PRO A 138 -1.47 -12.53 -18.10
N ASP A 139 -1.35 -12.83 -19.39
CA ASP A 139 -1.26 -11.84 -20.46
C ASP A 139 -2.67 -11.48 -20.96
N TYR A 140 -3.02 -10.20 -20.93
CA TYR A 140 -4.31 -9.70 -21.39
C TYR A 140 -4.19 -8.23 -21.85
N GLU A 141 -5.20 -7.76 -22.59
CA GLU A 141 -5.22 -6.38 -23.07
C GLU A 141 -5.29 -5.37 -21.92
N ALA A 142 -4.50 -4.31 -22.03
CA ALA A 142 -4.48 -3.22 -21.07
C ALA A 142 -5.85 -2.52 -20.99
N PRO A 143 -6.34 -2.15 -19.81
CA PRO A 143 -7.56 -1.36 -19.68
C PRO A 143 -7.47 -0.01 -20.41
N THR A 144 -8.49 0.30 -21.19
CA THR A 144 -8.66 1.59 -21.87
C THR A 144 -9.26 2.64 -20.93
N VAL A 145 -10.18 2.22 -20.04
CA VAL A 145 -10.65 3.08 -18.95
C VAL A 145 -9.56 3.13 -17.88
N ARG A 146 -8.95 4.30 -17.71
CA ARG A 146 -7.83 4.50 -16.78
C ARG A 146 -8.34 4.98 -15.42
N GLN A 147 -7.47 4.94 -14.43
CA GLN A 147 -7.78 5.34 -13.05
C GLN A 147 -6.94 6.55 -12.66
N ILE A 148 -7.59 7.57 -12.04
CA ILE A 148 -6.93 8.57 -11.17
C ILE A 148 -7.15 8.12 -9.72
N ALA A 149 -6.12 8.19 -8.88
CA ALA A 149 -6.24 7.85 -7.46
C ALA A 149 -6.04 9.07 -6.57
N ILE A 150 -6.95 9.24 -5.59
CA ILE A 150 -6.88 10.24 -4.52
C ILE A 150 -6.81 9.45 -3.19
N PRO A 151 -5.60 9.11 -2.71
CA PRO A 151 -5.46 8.32 -1.50
C PRO A 151 -5.76 9.13 -0.25
N THR A 152 -6.42 8.48 0.73
CA THR A 152 -6.63 9.04 2.07
C THR A 152 -5.82 8.31 3.14
N THR A 153 -5.11 7.24 2.77
CA THR A 153 -4.21 6.46 3.64
C THR A 153 -2.79 6.44 3.06
N LEU A 154 -1.84 5.95 3.81
CA LEU A 154 -0.42 5.90 3.44
C LEU A 154 0.03 4.51 2.94
N SER A 155 -0.93 3.70 2.45
CA SER A 155 -0.66 2.31 2.05
C SER A 155 0.21 2.16 0.79
N GLY A 156 0.31 3.21 -0.04
CA GLY A 156 1.14 3.24 -1.25
C GLY A 156 0.60 2.38 -2.42
N GLY A 157 -0.58 1.78 -2.27
CA GLY A 157 -1.18 0.93 -3.30
C GLY A 157 -1.38 1.64 -4.63
N GLU A 158 -1.64 2.93 -4.62
CA GLU A 158 -1.84 3.78 -5.79
C GLU A 158 -0.61 3.89 -6.69
N PHE A 159 0.57 3.62 -6.17
CA PHE A 159 1.83 3.76 -6.91
C PHE A 159 2.27 2.47 -7.61
N ASN A 160 1.51 1.38 -7.55
CA ASN A 160 1.88 0.12 -8.17
C ASN A 160 0.83 -0.42 -9.14
N ALA A 161 1.25 -1.35 -10.00
CA ALA A 161 0.43 -2.01 -11.01
C ALA A 161 -0.16 -3.35 -10.52
N ARG A 162 -0.51 -3.44 -9.23
CA ARG A 162 -1.09 -4.63 -8.60
C ARG A 162 -2.34 -4.26 -7.83
N ALA A 163 -3.30 -5.19 -7.77
CA ALA A 163 -4.49 -5.10 -6.94
C ALA A 163 -4.64 -6.38 -6.12
N GLY A 164 -4.91 -6.24 -4.82
CA GLY A 164 -5.26 -7.36 -3.96
C GLY A 164 -6.75 -7.37 -3.69
N ILE A 165 -7.49 -8.29 -4.29
CA ILE A 165 -8.94 -8.43 -4.09
C ILE A 165 -9.29 -9.78 -3.49
N THR A 166 -10.35 -9.83 -2.68
CA THR A 166 -10.72 -11.02 -1.93
C THR A 166 -11.75 -11.85 -2.66
N ASN A 167 -11.45 -13.13 -2.85
CA ASN A 167 -12.45 -14.13 -3.22
C ASN A 167 -13.23 -14.51 -1.96
N SER A 168 -14.46 -14.03 -1.82
CA SER A 168 -15.30 -14.23 -0.63
C SER A 168 -15.67 -15.69 -0.41
N ARG A 169 -15.78 -16.50 -1.48
CA ARG A 169 -16.09 -17.93 -1.40
C ARG A 169 -14.93 -18.73 -0.80
N LEU A 170 -13.70 -18.39 -1.20
CA LEU A 170 -12.48 -19.07 -0.73
C LEU A 170 -11.91 -18.42 0.54
N LYS A 171 -12.40 -17.24 0.93
CA LYS A 171 -11.84 -16.40 2.00
C LYS A 171 -10.34 -16.12 1.78
N LEU A 172 -9.94 -15.89 0.53
CA LEU A 172 -8.56 -15.75 0.13
C LEU A 172 -8.36 -14.44 -0.65
N LYS A 173 -7.38 -13.65 -0.22
CA LYS A 173 -6.93 -12.47 -0.97
C LYS A 173 -6.08 -12.92 -2.15
N GLN A 174 -6.43 -12.48 -3.35
CA GLN A 174 -5.81 -12.87 -4.60
C GLN A 174 -5.22 -11.64 -5.30
N SER A 175 -4.07 -11.83 -5.93
CA SER A 175 -3.36 -10.75 -6.62
C SER A 175 -3.74 -10.71 -8.09
N PHE A 176 -3.92 -9.49 -8.59
CA PHE A 176 -4.09 -9.15 -9.99
C PHE A 176 -3.01 -8.16 -10.36
N ALA A 177 -2.30 -8.40 -11.43
CA ALA A 177 -1.16 -7.56 -11.82
C ALA A 177 -1.09 -7.41 -13.32
N HIS A 178 -1.07 -6.15 -13.79
CA HIS A 178 -0.86 -5.79 -15.18
C HIS A 178 -0.36 -4.33 -15.25
N PRO A 179 0.63 -3.99 -16.07
CA PRO A 179 1.13 -2.60 -16.14
C PRO A 179 0.02 -1.56 -16.35
N GLY A 180 -1.00 -1.88 -17.15
CA GLY A 180 -2.11 -0.99 -17.49
C GLY A 180 -3.10 -0.68 -16.36
N ILE A 181 -3.12 -1.44 -15.26
CA ILE A 181 -3.97 -1.11 -14.10
C ILE A 181 -3.35 -0.10 -13.14
N MET A 182 -2.11 0.30 -13.37
CA MET A 182 -1.50 1.38 -12.63
C MET A 182 -2.30 2.67 -12.84
N PRO A 183 -2.65 3.41 -11.79
CA PRO A 183 -3.28 4.72 -11.95
C PRO A 183 -2.48 5.61 -12.90
N VAL A 184 -3.17 6.28 -13.82
CA VAL A 184 -2.52 7.21 -14.77
C VAL A 184 -2.00 8.44 -14.05
N SER A 185 -2.70 8.86 -12.99
CA SER A 185 -2.33 9.96 -12.13
C SER A 185 -2.68 9.68 -10.68
N VAL A 186 -1.92 10.27 -9.77
CA VAL A 186 -2.22 10.27 -8.33
C VAL A 186 -2.30 11.71 -7.85
N ILE A 187 -3.29 12.02 -7.02
CA ILE A 187 -3.48 13.33 -6.42
C ILE A 187 -3.27 13.22 -4.91
N LEU A 188 -2.23 13.87 -4.40
CA LEU A 188 -1.83 13.87 -3.00
C LEU A 188 -2.28 15.17 -2.35
N ASP A 189 -3.43 15.12 -1.68
CA ASP A 189 -3.99 16.23 -0.92
C ASP A 189 -3.98 15.87 0.58
N GLY A 190 -3.13 16.54 1.35
CA GLY A 190 -3.02 16.33 2.80
C GLY A 190 -4.32 16.63 3.54
N ALA A 191 -5.11 17.60 3.06
CA ALA A 191 -6.32 18.02 3.74
C ALA A 191 -7.39 16.92 3.77
N VAL A 192 -7.56 16.15 2.70
CA VAL A 192 -8.58 15.06 2.64
C VAL A 192 -8.26 13.90 3.59
N THR A 193 -6.99 13.74 3.94
CA THR A 193 -6.56 12.66 4.84
C THR A 193 -7.01 12.86 6.30
N ARG A 194 -7.43 14.08 6.69
CA ARG A 194 -7.98 14.38 8.03
C ARG A 194 -9.21 13.54 8.37
N HIS A 195 -9.96 13.15 7.34
CA HIS A 195 -11.15 12.32 7.49
C HIS A 195 -10.84 10.83 7.66
N THR A 196 -9.58 10.44 7.59
CA THR A 196 -9.16 9.06 7.86
C THR A 196 -9.02 8.86 9.35
N PRO A 197 -9.58 7.77 9.93
CA PRO A 197 -9.39 7.46 11.35
C PRO A 197 -7.89 7.47 11.71
N GLU A 198 -7.55 8.08 12.85
CA GLU A 198 -6.16 8.27 13.28
C GLU A 198 -5.37 6.97 13.26
N TRP A 199 -5.91 5.91 13.87
CA TRP A 199 -5.26 4.59 13.91
C TRP A 199 -4.92 4.05 12.50
N LEU A 200 -5.80 4.31 11.51
CA LEU A 200 -5.61 3.83 10.14
C LEU A 200 -4.55 4.67 9.42
N PHE A 201 -4.59 5.99 9.56
CA PHE A 201 -3.59 6.88 8.98
C PHE A 201 -2.20 6.57 9.53
N LEU A 202 -2.06 6.50 10.85
CA LEU A 202 -0.79 6.27 11.53
C LEU A 202 -0.24 4.86 11.24
N SER A 203 -1.07 3.82 11.31
CA SER A 203 -0.61 2.45 11.06
C SER A 203 -0.21 2.22 9.58
N THR A 204 -0.94 2.81 8.63
CA THR A 204 -0.50 2.77 7.22
C THR A 204 0.75 3.62 6.99
N GLY A 205 0.98 4.64 7.82
CA GLY A 205 2.23 5.39 7.87
C GLY A 205 3.41 4.54 8.32
N ILE A 206 3.25 3.73 9.35
CA ILE A 206 4.28 2.76 9.77
C ILE A 206 4.51 1.70 8.67
N ARG A 207 3.46 1.30 7.94
CA ARG A 207 3.66 0.45 6.76
C ARG A 207 4.53 1.12 5.70
N ALA A 208 4.34 2.42 5.44
CA ALA A 208 5.19 3.17 4.53
C ALA A 208 6.64 3.34 5.06
N VAL A 209 6.82 3.48 6.39
CA VAL A 209 8.14 3.43 7.03
C VAL A 209 8.81 2.08 6.77
N ASP A 210 8.08 0.98 6.91
CA ASP A 210 8.57 -0.37 6.64
C ASP A 210 8.99 -0.56 5.18
N HIS A 211 8.20 -0.04 4.21
CA HIS A 211 8.60 0.00 2.80
C HIS A 211 9.96 0.69 2.60
N ALA A 212 10.16 1.86 3.21
CA ALA A 212 11.40 2.61 3.09
C ALA A 212 12.57 1.87 3.75
N VAL A 213 12.37 1.35 4.96
CA VAL A 213 13.40 0.64 5.74
C VAL A 213 13.83 -0.64 5.05
N GLU A 214 12.89 -1.51 4.66
CA GLU A 214 13.24 -2.78 4.00
C GLU A 214 13.77 -2.56 2.58
N THR A 215 13.31 -1.54 1.84
CA THR A 215 13.94 -1.16 0.56
C THR A 215 15.41 -0.77 0.76
N PHE A 216 15.70 0.09 1.73
CA PHE A 216 17.07 0.52 2.01
C PHE A 216 17.95 -0.64 2.48
N LEU A 217 17.43 -1.55 3.29
CA LEU A 217 18.17 -2.70 3.82
C LEU A 217 18.17 -3.93 2.90
N SER A 218 17.44 -3.90 1.78
CA SER A 218 17.29 -5.02 0.86
C SER A 218 18.64 -5.52 0.33
N ILE A 219 18.69 -6.81 0.02
CA ILE A 219 19.82 -7.41 -0.73
C ILE A 219 19.91 -6.88 -2.18
N ASP A 220 18.83 -6.30 -2.69
CA ASP A 220 18.75 -5.68 -4.01
C ASP A 220 19.07 -4.17 -3.97
N ALA A 221 19.38 -3.59 -2.79
CA ALA A 221 19.57 -2.17 -2.60
C ALA A 221 20.63 -1.56 -3.54
N ASN A 222 20.40 -0.34 -3.96
CA ASN A 222 21.30 0.43 -4.81
C ASN A 222 21.18 1.93 -4.51
N ASP A 223 22.15 2.73 -4.97
CA ASP A 223 22.22 4.17 -4.66
C ASP A 223 20.98 4.96 -5.06
N TYR A 224 20.27 4.56 -6.13
CA TYR A 224 19.05 5.22 -6.58
C TYR A 224 17.90 5.01 -5.57
N TRP A 225 17.69 3.75 -5.14
CA TRP A 225 16.65 3.44 -4.15
C TRP A 225 17.01 3.93 -2.77
N ASP A 226 18.29 3.89 -2.40
CA ASP A 226 18.78 4.36 -1.11
C ASP A 226 18.44 5.84 -0.88
N GLY A 227 18.64 6.68 -1.89
CA GLY A 227 18.30 8.10 -1.81
C GLY A 227 16.80 8.34 -1.58
N ALA A 228 15.93 7.62 -2.30
CA ALA A 228 14.49 7.72 -2.13
C ALA A 228 14.02 7.18 -0.78
N ALA A 229 14.53 6.01 -0.36
CA ALA A 229 14.14 5.34 0.87
C ALA A 229 14.54 6.15 2.14
N LEU A 230 15.76 6.66 2.20
CA LEU A 230 16.20 7.49 3.33
C LEU A 230 15.43 8.79 3.42
N HIS A 231 15.12 9.42 2.28
CA HIS A 231 14.31 10.63 2.28
C HIS A 231 12.86 10.35 2.65
N ALA A 232 12.29 9.23 2.18
CA ALA A 232 10.97 8.75 2.59
C ALA A 232 10.89 8.56 4.11
N LEU A 233 11.87 7.84 4.68
CA LEU A 233 11.94 7.62 6.13
C LEU A 233 11.98 8.94 6.92
N ARG A 234 12.80 9.91 6.48
CA ARG A 234 12.87 11.23 7.11
C ARG A 234 11.52 11.96 7.09
N LEU A 235 10.84 11.98 5.94
CA LEU A 235 9.54 12.65 5.79
C LEU A 235 8.45 11.97 6.63
N LEU A 236 8.43 10.64 6.65
CA LEU A 236 7.46 9.86 7.42
C LEU A 236 7.69 10.01 8.92
N TYR A 237 8.94 9.91 9.38
CA TYR A 237 9.28 10.09 10.80
C TYR A 237 8.84 11.46 11.30
N GLU A 238 9.19 12.54 10.58
CA GLU A 238 8.78 13.91 10.90
C GLU A 238 7.26 14.09 10.81
N GLY A 239 6.66 13.67 9.70
CA GLY A 239 5.24 13.89 9.42
C GLY A 239 4.33 13.14 10.39
N LEU A 240 4.61 11.85 10.66
CA LEU A 240 3.81 11.05 11.60
C LEU A 240 3.89 11.59 13.03
N THR A 241 5.08 12.03 13.47
CA THR A 241 5.25 12.66 14.79
C THR A 241 4.44 13.96 14.90
N ARG A 242 4.46 14.80 13.85
CA ARG A 242 3.68 16.04 13.79
C ARG A 242 2.17 15.78 13.81
N VAL A 243 1.69 14.85 12.98
CA VAL A 243 0.26 14.51 12.87
C VAL A 243 -0.25 13.89 14.17
N LYS A 244 0.56 13.10 14.89
CA LYS A 244 0.18 12.59 16.22
C LYS A 244 0.01 13.70 17.24
N HIS A 245 0.87 14.73 17.19
CA HIS A 245 0.81 15.87 18.08
C HIS A 245 -0.35 16.83 17.72
N ASP A 246 -0.56 17.06 16.42
CA ASP A 246 -1.64 17.90 15.88
C ASP A 246 -2.30 17.18 14.68
N PRO A 247 -3.45 16.51 14.90
CA PRO A 247 -4.19 15.84 13.83
C PRO A 247 -4.65 16.75 12.69
N GLU A 248 -4.72 18.05 12.89
CA GLU A 248 -5.10 19.04 11.87
C GLU A 248 -3.90 19.59 11.07
N ASP A 249 -2.68 19.16 11.36
CA ASP A 249 -1.46 19.57 10.65
C ASP A 249 -1.43 19.06 9.20
N ILE A 250 -1.98 19.86 8.29
CA ILE A 250 -2.05 19.53 6.84
C ILE A 250 -0.65 19.35 6.23
N ASP A 251 0.31 20.17 6.61
CA ASP A 251 1.69 20.06 6.11
C ASP A 251 2.36 18.77 6.59
N GLY A 252 2.12 18.35 7.84
CA GLY A 252 2.55 17.07 8.36
C GLY A 252 1.93 15.90 7.57
N ARG A 253 0.64 15.96 7.29
CA ARG A 253 -0.07 14.98 6.45
C ARG A 253 0.45 14.95 5.02
N GLN A 254 0.72 16.11 4.43
CA GLN A 254 1.31 16.20 3.09
C GLN A 254 2.72 15.60 3.04
N LYS A 255 3.54 15.82 4.08
CA LYS A 255 4.84 15.14 4.22
C LYS A 255 4.70 13.63 4.28
N CYS A 256 3.71 13.11 5.02
CA CYS A 256 3.44 11.66 5.08
C CYS A 256 3.06 11.10 3.70
N LEU A 257 2.20 11.76 2.94
CA LEU A 257 1.85 11.34 1.57
C LEU A 257 3.07 11.32 0.64
N MET A 258 3.91 12.35 0.69
CA MET A 258 5.17 12.40 -0.08
C MET A 258 6.13 11.29 0.34
N GLY A 259 6.25 11.02 1.65
CA GLY A 259 7.05 9.94 2.18
C GLY A 259 6.53 8.57 1.75
N ALA A 260 5.22 8.36 1.78
CA ALA A 260 4.59 7.13 1.30
C ALA A 260 4.85 6.91 -0.21
N TRP A 261 4.76 7.95 -1.03
CA TRP A 261 5.11 7.86 -2.44
C TRP A 261 6.58 7.45 -2.65
N LEU A 262 7.51 8.16 -2.03
CA LEU A 262 8.94 7.87 -2.15
C LEU A 262 9.30 6.47 -1.66
N SER A 263 8.63 5.96 -0.59
CA SER A 263 8.87 4.61 -0.05
C SER A 263 8.57 3.50 -1.06
N MET A 264 7.70 3.77 -2.05
CA MET A 264 7.34 2.81 -3.08
C MET A 264 8.33 2.73 -4.25
N THR A 265 9.30 3.63 -4.33
CA THR A 265 10.22 3.75 -5.49
C THR A 265 10.98 2.43 -5.78
N GLY A 266 11.52 1.77 -4.76
CA GLY A 266 12.20 0.49 -4.93
C GLY A 266 11.25 -0.65 -5.27
N ILE A 267 10.12 -0.73 -4.57
CA ILE A 267 9.12 -1.80 -4.73
C ILE A 267 8.54 -1.83 -6.15
N VAL A 268 8.18 -0.65 -6.68
CA VAL A 268 7.65 -0.52 -8.05
C VAL A 268 8.67 -0.93 -9.09
N ALA A 269 9.95 -0.65 -8.83
CA ALA A 269 11.06 -1.02 -9.70
C ALA A 269 11.55 -2.47 -9.52
N GLY A 270 10.93 -3.24 -8.62
CA GLY A 270 11.19 -4.66 -8.43
C GLY A 270 12.11 -5.03 -7.26
N CYS A 271 12.40 -4.09 -6.35
CA CYS A 271 13.11 -4.39 -5.11
C CYS A 271 12.32 -5.39 -4.28
N ARG A 272 12.98 -6.46 -3.86
CA ARG A 272 12.40 -7.45 -2.93
C ARG A 272 12.57 -6.93 -1.50
N LEU A 273 11.52 -7.01 -0.73
CA LEU A 273 11.56 -6.69 0.69
C LEU A 273 12.02 -7.91 1.51
N GLY A 274 11.92 -7.84 2.82
CA GLY A 274 12.43 -8.87 3.73
C GLY A 274 11.38 -9.44 4.67
N ALA A 275 11.85 -9.86 5.85
CA ALA A 275 11.06 -10.62 6.81
C ALA A 275 9.89 -9.84 7.41
N SER A 276 9.98 -8.51 7.57
CA SER A 276 8.86 -7.72 8.12
C SER A 276 7.64 -7.82 7.23
N HIS A 277 7.83 -7.68 5.92
CA HIS A 277 6.74 -7.82 4.96
C HIS A 277 6.30 -9.27 4.76
N ALA A 278 7.23 -10.22 4.67
CA ALA A 278 6.91 -11.64 4.52
C ALA A 278 6.05 -12.16 5.68
N ILE A 279 6.51 -11.94 6.91
CA ILE A 279 5.74 -12.30 8.12
C ILE A 279 4.43 -11.52 8.16
N GLY A 280 4.46 -10.23 7.81
CA GLY A 280 3.26 -9.38 7.74
C GLY A 280 2.18 -9.89 6.78
N HIS A 281 2.54 -10.49 5.63
CA HIS A 281 1.59 -11.13 4.72
C HIS A 281 0.89 -12.32 5.38
N ILE A 282 1.64 -13.12 6.11
CA ILE A 282 1.11 -14.30 6.80
C ILE A 282 0.25 -13.88 7.99
N LEU A 283 0.65 -12.89 8.78
CA LEU A 283 -0.16 -12.34 9.86
C LEU A 283 -1.50 -11.78 9.34
N GLY A 284 -1.47 -11.07 8.23
CA GLY A 284 -2.68 -10.57 7.57
C GLY A 284 -3.58 -11.67 7.01
N GLY A 285 -2.97 -12.67 6.34
CA GLY A 285 -3.71 -13.74 5.67
C GLY A 285 -4.21 -14.84 6.61
N SER A 286 -3.42 -15.23 7.62
CA SER A 286 -3.72 -16.37 8.48
C SER A 286 -4.30 -15.97 9.85
N ALA A 287 -3.94 -14.78 10.36
CA ALA A 287 -4.38 -14.30 11.68
C ALA A 287 -5.29 -13.06 11.61
N ASN A 288 -5.66 -12.61 10.40
CA ASN A 288 -6.53 -11.46 10.17
C ASN A 288 -6.06 -10.15 10.84
N VAL A 289 -4.75 -9.98 11.00
CA VAL A 289 -4.16 -8.75 11.54
C VAL A 289 -4.32 -7.62 10.52
N PRO A 290 -4.82 -6.44 10.90
CA PRO A 290 -4.89 -5.28 10.00
C PRO A 290 -3.52 -4.99 9.38
N HIS A 291 -3.49 -4.76 8.06
CA HIS A 291 -2.24 -4.71 7.30
C HIS A 291 -1.24 -3.64 7.79
N GLY A 292 -1.75 -2.49 8.30
CA GLY A 292 -0.89 -1.48 8.93
C GLY A 292 -0.25 -1.95 10.24
N TYR A 293 -0.97 -2.75 11.02
CA TYR A 293 -0.47 -3.26 12.30
C TYR A 293 0.62 -4.33 12.15
N THR A 294 0.65 -5.06 11.03
CA THR A 294 1.68 -6.09 10.82
C THR A 294 3.09 -5.49 10.86
N SER A 295 3.30 -4.32 10.25
CA SER A 295 4.57 -3.61 10.30
C SER A 295 4.88 -3.03 11.68
N CYS A 296 3.86 -2.60 12.42
CA CYS A 296 4.03 -2.09 13.78
C CYS A 296 4.61 -3.16 14.71
N VAL A 297 4.10 -4.39 14.64
CA VAL A 297 4.52 -5.48 15.52
C VAL A 297 5.75 -6.25 15.02
N MET A 298 6.16 -6.06 13.75
CA MET A 298 7.27 -6.84 13.19
C MET A 298 8.54 -6.04 12.93
N LEU A 299 8.44 -4.82 12.40
CA LEU A 299 9.61 -4.07 11.90
C LEU A 299 10.72 -3.85 12.94
N PRO A 300 10.46 -3.42 14.20
CA PRO A 300 11.51 -3.25 15.19
C PRO A 300 12.28 -4.54 15.48
N HIS A 301 11.57 -5.65 15.55
CA HIS A 301 12.14 -6.97 15.88
C HIS A 301 12.94 -7.56 14.72
N VAL A 302 12.48 -7.35 13.49
CA VAL A 302 13.22 -7.72 12.27
C VAL A 302 14.50 -6.90 12.16
N LEU A 303 14.48 -5.60 12.49
CA LEU A 303 15.69 -4.78 12.53
C LEU A 303 16.70 -5.30 13.56
N GLU A 304 16.26 -5.64 14.78
CA GLU A 304 17.14 -6.19 15.80
C GLU A 304 17.71 -7.56 15.38
N TRP A 305 16.87 -8.44 14.81
CA TRP A 305 17.31 -9.75 14.33
C TRP A 305 18.33 -9.64 13.18
N ASN A 306 18.16 -8.67 12.26
CA ASN A 306 19.04 -8.42 11.12
C ASN A 306 20.35 -7.68 11.50
N LYS A 307 20.46 -7.09 12.68
CA LYS A 307 21.55 -6.22 13.10
C LYS A 307 22.94 -6.86 12.95
N SER A 308 23.03 -8.17 13.15
CA SER A 308 24.29 -8.91 13.02
C SER A 308 24.91 -8.84 11.62
N VAL A 309 24.12 -8.58 10.57
CA VAL A 309 24.58 -8.57 9.17
C VAL A 309 24.55 -7.18 8.52
N ASN A 310 23.77 -6.23 9.06
CA ASN A 310 23.57 -4.93 8.41
C ASN A 310 23.64 -3.71 9.36
N ALA A 311 24.29 -3.84 10.51
CA ALA A 311 24.39 -2.77 11.52
C ALA A 311 24.86 -1.42 10.95
N GLU A 312 25.81 -1.42 10.02
CA GLU A 312 26.33 -0.18 9.42
C GLU A 312 25.24 0.51 8.55
N ARG A 313 24.45 -0.25 7.81
CA ARG A 313 23.33 0.33 7.05
C ARG A 313 22.22 0.83 7.99
N GLN A 314 21.97 0.16 9.10
CA GLN A 314 21.00 0.63 10.10
C GLN A 314 21.40 1.97 10.73
N LYS A 315 22.69 2.30 10.83
CA LYS A 315 23.15 3.63 11.29
C LYS A 315 22.69 4.75 10.35
N ALA A 316 22.60 4.49 9.03
CA ALA A 316 22.09 5.48 8.08
C ALA A 316 20.59 5.73 8.26
N LEU A 317 19.80 4.73 8.65
CA LEU A 317 18.40 4.91 9.04
C LEU A 317 18.27 5.81 10.26
N ALA A 318 19.08 5.56 11.30
CA ALA A 318 19.10 6.37 12.51
C ALA A 318 19.50 7.83 12.22
N LEU A 319 20.47 8.03 11.32
CA LEU A 319 20.87 9.37 10.86
C LEU A 319 19.71 10.07 10.11
N ALA A 320 19.00 9.35 9.23
CA ALA A 320 17.84 9.89 8.50
C ALA A 320 16.70 10.32 9.44
N MET A 321 16.52 9.65 10.57
CA MET A 321 15.58 10.02 11.64
C MET A 321 16.13 11.11 12.59
N GLY A 322 17.34 11.64 12.33
CA GLY A 322 17.97 12.70 13.14
C GLY A 322 18.52 12.24 14.49
N LYS A 323 18.72 10.93 14.69
CA LYS A 323 19.15 10.32 15.96
C LYS A 323 20.33 9.34 15.78
N PRO A 324 21.49 9.79 15.27
CA PRO A 324 22.57 8.91 14.81
C PRO A 324 23.17 7.98 15.87
N ASN A 325 22.96 8.27 17.15
CA ASN A 325 23.55 7.52 18.27
C ASN A 325 22.56 6.51 18.90
N THR A 326 21.36 6.38 18.36
CA THR A 326 20.32 5.45 18.85
C THR A 326 20.16 4.32 17.83
N PRO A 327 20.04 3.05 18.25
CA PRO A 327 19.75 1.95 17.33
C PRO A 327 18.47 2.20 16.52
N ALA A 328 18.46 1.82 15.24
CA ALA A 328 17.30 2.03 14.39
C ALA A 328 16.07 1.23 14.87
N SER A 329 16.26 0.01 15.39
CA SER A 329 15.23 -0.80 16.03
C SER A 329 14.53 -0.05 17.16
N ASP A 330 15.30 0.59 18.04
CA ASP A 330 14.77 1.32 19.19
C ASP A 330 14.01 2.59 18.75
N LEU A 331 14.52 3.28 17.72
CA LEU A 331 13.86 4.47 17.16
C LEU A 331 12.51 4.14 16.53
N ILE A 332 12.44 3.05 15.79
CA ILE A 332 11.18 2.61 15.18
C ILE A 332 10.20 2.09 16.25
N ALA A 333 10.69 1.32 17.23
CA ALA A 333 9.87 0.88 18.37
C ALA A 333 9.30 2.09 19.13
N LYS A 334 10.14 3.09 19.42
CA LYS A 334 9.70 4.31 20.11
C LYS A 334 8.71 5.13 19.28
N LEU A 335 8.91 5.23 17.96
CA LEU A 335 7.95 5.90 17.09
C LEU A 335 6.58 5.21 17.16
N ILE A 336 6.53 3.88 17.07
CA ILE A 336 5.28 3.10 17.12
C ILE A 336 4.57 3.30 18.48
N GLU A 337 5.34 3.27 19.57
CA GLU A 337 4.84 3.52 20.90
C GLU A 337 4.27 4.95 21.06
N ASP A 338 4.99 5.97 20.57
CA ASP A 338 4.57 7.37 20.61
C ASP A 338 3.31 7.63 19.78
N LEU A 339 3.11 6.83 18.71
CA LEU A 339 1.90 6.84 17.91
C LEU A 339 0.74 6.06 18.53
N GLU A 340 0.93 5.45 19.72
CA GLU A 340 -0.07 4.62 20.41
C GLU A 340 -0.59 3.44 19.58
N LEU A 341 0.31 2.84 18.77
CA LEU A 341 0.03 1.69 17.94
C LEU A 341 0.50 0.39 18.61
N PRO A 342 -0.05 -0.78 18.22
CA PRO A 342 0.39 -2.06 18.78
C PRO A 342 1.89 -2.31 18.55
N THR A 343 2.59 -2.76 19.61
CA THR A 343 4.02 -3.06 19.59
C THR A 343 4.33 -4.55 19.74
N LYS A 344 3.31 -5.37 20.06
CA LYS A 344 3.43 -6.80 20.34
C LYS A 344 2.36 -7.61 19.62
N LEU A 345 2.70 -8.85 19.27
CA LEU A 345 1.79 -9.78 18.60
C LEU A 345 0.52 -10.08 19.39
N GLU A 346 0.59 -10.18 20.72
CA GLU A 346 -0.60 -10.41 21.55
C GLU A 346 -1.63 -9.28 21.45
N GLN A 347 -1.19 -8.02 21.27
CA GLN A 347 -2.06 -6.85 21.14
C GLN A 347 -2.87 -6.86 19.84
N VAL A 348 -2.44 -7.62 18.86
CA VAL A 348 -3.14 -7.82 17.59
C VAL A 348 -3.81 -9.20 17.50
N GLY A 349 -3.93 -9.90 18.63
CA GLY A 349 -4.68 -11.16 18.77
C GLY A 349 -3.90 -12.40 18.34
N VAL A 350 -2.59 -12.30 18.09
CA VAL A 350 -1.72 -13.44 17.73
C VAL A 350 -1.12 -14.05 18.99
N LYS A 351 -1.35 -15.35 19.18
CA LYS A 351 -0.91 -16.08 20.36
C LYS A 351 0.28 -16.99 20.03
N GLN A 352 1.03 -17.37 21.07
CA GLN A 352 2.25 -18.17 20.95
C GLN A 352 2.00 -19.57 20.36
N ASP A 353 0.83 -20.16 20.62
CA ASP A 353 0.43 -21.46 20.04
C ASP A 353 0.25 -21.44 18.50
N GLN A 354 0.14 -20.25 17.89
CA GLN A 354 0.05 -20.06 16.45
C GLN A 354 1.44 -19.96 15.76
N PHE A 355 2.51 -19.70 16.52
CA PHE A 355 3.83 -19.36 15.95
C PHE A 355 4.41 -20.46 15.06
N SER A 356 4.24 -21.75 15.41
CA SER A 356 4.69 -22.87 14.56
C SER A 356 4.06 -22.82 13.18
N THR A 357 2.73 -22.69 13.12
CA THR A 357 2.00 -22.61 11.84
C THR A 357 2.35 -21.35 11.05
N LEU A 358 2.48 -20.20 11.74
CA LEU A 358 2.85 -18.94 11.09
C LEU A 358 4.26 -19.01 10.50
N SER A 359 5.23 -19.56 11.25
CA SER A 359 6.61 -19.71 10.78
C SER A 359 6.73 -20.65 9.58
N GLU A 360 6.01 -21.77 9.58
CA GLU A 360 5.93 -22.68 8.43
C GLU A 360 5.33 -22.00 7.20
N ASN A 361 4.24 -21.25 7.37
CA ASN A 361 3.59 -20.52 6.28
C ASN A 361 4.48 -19.40 5.70
N CYS A 362 5.35 -18.78 6.52
CA CYS A 362 6.30 -17.78 6.03
C CYS A 362 7.28 -18.35 5.00
N MET A 363 7.59 -19.64 5.06
CA MET A 363 8.46 -20.30 4.07
C MET A 363 7.80 -20.41 2.68
N LEU A 364 6.53 -20.04 2.53
CA LEU A 364 5.82 -19.96 1.25
C LEU A 364 5.84 -18.56 0.63
N ASP A 365 6.36 -17.55 1.34
CA ASP A 365 6.49 -16.19 0.83
C ASP A 365 7.91 -15.92 0.30
N ASP A 366 8.02 -15.48 -0.95
CA ASP A 366 9.30 -15.25 -1.63
C ASP A 366 10.18 -14.23 -0.91
N TRP A 367 9.58 -13.26 -0.20
CA TRP A 367 10.32 -12.22 0.50
C TRP A 367 10.98 -12.70 1.79
N THR A 368 10.57 -13.86 2.30
CA THR A 368 11.29 -14.55 3.39
C THR A 368 12.74 -14.81 2.99
N PHE A 369 12.96 -15.23 1.75
CA PHE A 369 14.29 -15.59 1.24
C PHE A 369 15.12 -14.38 0.74
N SER A 370 14.52 -13.18 0.70
CA SER A 370 15.23 -11.95 0.36
C SER A 370 15.61 -11.10 1.57
N ASN A 371 15.37 -11.60 2.79
CA ASN A 371 15.79 -10.91 4.00
C ASN A 371 17.33 -10.81 4.09
N PRO A 372 17.91 -9.66 4.53
CA PRO A 372 19.37 -9.46 4.59
C PRO A 372 20.11 -10.53 5.42
N ARG A 373 19.61 -10.89 6.60
CA ARG A 373 20.05 -12.08 7.32
C ARG A 373 19.24 -13.25 6.78
N GLU A 374 19.95 -14.19 6.13
CA GLU A 374 19.30 -15.29 5.43
C GLU A 374 18.39 -16.12 6.34
N ILE A 375 17.15 -16.37 5.88
CA ILE A 375 16.17 -17.24 6.51
C ILE A 375 16.06 -18.52 5.67
N ARG A 376 16.40 -19.66 6.27
CA ARG A 376 16.40 -20.98 5.61
C ARG A 376 15.42 -21.96 6.21
N SER A 377 14.88 -21.65 7.40
CA SER A 377 14.01 -22.57 8.11
C SER A 377 12.95 -21.84 8.95
N PRO A 378 11.84 -22.50 9.28
CA PRO A 378 10.80 -21.94 10.13
C PRO A 378 11.29 -21.54 11.53
N GLU A 379 12.32 -22.20 12.08
CA GLU A 379 12.88 -21.89 13.41
C GLU A 379 13.44 -20.47 13.45
N GLN A 380 14.06 -20.00 12.35
CA GLN A 380 14.56 -18.62 12.27
C GLN A 380 13.44 -17.57 12.20
N VAL A 381 12.30 -17.90 11.59
CA VAL A 381 11.09 -17.07 11.66
C VAL A 381 10.53 -17.07 13.09
N MET A 382 10.54 -18.24 13.75
CA MET A 382 10.12 -18.40 15.15
C MET A 382 10.92 -17.45 16.07
N GLU A 383 12.26 -17.38 15.91
CA GLU A 383 13.10 -16.46 16.68
C GLU A 383 12.60 -15.00 16.56
N ILE A 384 12.17 -14.57 15.36
CA ILE A 384 11.65 -13.22 15.13
C ILE A 384 10.28 -13.03 15.81
N LEU A 385 9.39 -14.04 15.71
CA LEU A 385 8.07 -14.00 16.36
C LEU A 385 8.19 -13.97 17.89
N GLU A 386 9.15 -14.68 18.47
CA GLU A 386 9.45 -14.67 19.90
C GLU A 386 9.96 -13.30 20.38
N LEU A 387 10.75 -12.58 19.58
CA LEU A 387 11.15 -11.20 19.88
C LEU A 387 9.95 -10.25 19.91
N ALA A 388 8.91 -10.53 19.15
CA ALA A 388 7.71 -9.70 19.00
C ALA A 388 6.56 -10.07 19.98
N SER A 389 6.76 -11.03 20.87
CA SER A 389 5.77 -11.55 21.82
C SER A 389 5.59 -10.65 23.07
#